data_4893bd535a1bd9d9c426dcc83424ae72
#
_entry.id   4893bd535a1bd9d9c426dcc83424ae72
#
_cell.length_a   1.000
_cell.length_b   1.000
_cell.length_c   1.000
_cell.angle_alpha   90.00
_cell.angle_beta   90.00
_cell.angle_gamma   90.00
#
_symmetry.space_group_name_H-M   'P 1'
#
loop_
_entity.id
_entity.type
_entity.pdbx_description
1 polymer ?
#
loop_
_entity_poly.entity_id
_entity_poly.type
_entity_poly.pdbx_seq_one_letter_code
_entity_poly.pdbx_strand_id
1 'polypeptide(L)'
;MSDLLNPANLIVLAVIAVGMFFGLRRIAASTHGKSCCSDGTSGKKAKKVVVVDTDASHYPYSDELLVGGMSCDGCAQNVANALNALDGVWATVTYADHTARVRSKQPVDRGVLETAVKDAGYYVMTL
;
A
#
# COMPACT_ATOMS: atom_id res chain seq x y z
N MET A 1 -38.51 -23.11 -30.67
CA MET A 1 -37.14 -23.61 -30.33
C MET A 1 -36.18 -23.57 -31.50
N SER A 2 -36.61 -23.16 -32.69
CA SER A 2 -35.74 -23.10 -33.89
C SER A 2 -34.94 -21.79 -34.03
N ASP A 3 -35.24 -20.76 -33.25
CA ASP A 3 -34.59 -19.45 -33.36
C ASP A 3 -33.24 -19.35 -32.64
N LEU A 4 -32.91 -20.32 -31.79
CA LEU A 4 -31.62 -20.37 -31.09
C LEU A 4 -30.46 -20.77 -32.00
N LEU A 5 -30.76 -21.40 -33.14
CA LEU A 5 -29.76 -21.85 -34.12
C LEU A 5 -29.57 -20.85 -35.29
N ASN A 6 -30.15 -19.67 -35.18
CA ASN A 6 -29.95 -18.62 -36.18
C ASN A 6 -28.46 -18.15 -36.11
N PRO A 7 -27.75 -18.04 -37.23
CA PRO A 7 -26.35 -17.65 -37.26
C PRO A 7 -26.08 -16.29 -36.57
N ALA A 8 -27.06 -15.39 -36.60
CA ALA A 8 -26.97 -14.12 -35.88
C ALA A 8 -26.95 -14.31 -34.32
N ASN A 9 -27.79 -15.23 -33.80
CA ASN A 9 -27.82 -15.54 -32.38
C ASN A 9 -26.59 -16.31 -31.92
N LEU A 10 -26.04 -17.16 -32.76
CA LEU A 10 -24.79 -17.86 -32.47
C LEU A 10 -23.58 -16.91 -32.34
N ILE A 11 -23.54 -15.88 -33.15
CA ILE A 11 -22.47 -14.86 -33.05
C ILE A 11 -22.59 -14.08 -31.74
N VAL A 12 -23.81 -13.69 -31.35
CA VAL A 12 -24.05 -12.99 -30.09
C VAL A 12 -23.67 -13.86 -28.89
N LEU A 13 -24.07 -15.12 -28.89
CA LEU A 13 -23.71 -16.08 -27.82
C LEU A 13 -22.24 -16.32 -27.76
N ALA A 14 -21.52 -16.40 -28.88
CA ALA A 14 -20.08 -16.56 -28.93
C ALA A 14 -19.38 -15.31 -28.34
N VAL A 15 -19.83 -14.11 -28.67
CA VAL A 15 -19.26 -12.85 -28.11
C VAL A 15 -19.46 -12.77 -26.60
N ILE A 16 -20.65 -13.15 -26.12
CA ILE A 16 -20.95 -13.18 -24.69
C ILE A 16 -20.09 -14.22 -23.98
N ALA A 17 -19.95 -15.42 -24.54
CA ALA A 17 -19.14 -16.48 -23.98
C ALA A 17 -17.66 -16.10 -23.92
N VAL A 18 -17.12 -15.45 -24.95
CA VAL A 18 -15.75 -14.95 -24.98
C VAL A 18 -15.55 -13.83 -23.97
N GLY A 19 -16.48 -12.88 -23.89
CA GLY A 19 -16.46 -11.80 -22.91
C GLY A 19 -16.50 -12.32 -21.47
N MET A 20 -17.35 -13.31 -21.22
CA MET A 20 -17.47 -13.95 -19.92
C MET A 20 -16.23 -14.77 -19.56
N PHE A 21 -15.65 -15.49 -20.53
CA PHE A 21 -14.41 -16.25 -20.34
C PHE A 21 -13.21 -15.33 -20.03
N PHE A 22 -13.07 -14.22 -20.76
CA PHE A 22 -12.03 -13.23 -20.46
C PHE A 22 -12.27 -12.51 -19.14
N GLY A 23 -13.53 -12.23 -18.82
CA GLY A 23 -13.92 -11.62 -17.54
C GLY A 23 -13.59 -12.52 -16.35
N LEU A 24 -13.97 -13.79 -16.41
CA LEU A 24 -13.66 -14.76 -15.35
C LEU A 24 -12.17 -15.02 -15.22
N ARG A 25 -11.44 -15.06 -16.33
CA ARG A 25 -9.99 -15.27 -16.31
C ARG A 25 -9.26 -14.07 -15.68
N ARG A 26 -9.76 -12.86 -15.89
CA ARG A 26 -9.24 -11.65 -15.26
C ARG A 26 -9.52 -11.61 -13.75
N ILE A 27 -10.70 -12.07 -13.33
CA ILE A 27 -11.07 -12.15 -11.91
C ILE A 27 -10.29 -13.28 -11.22
N ALA A 28 -10.15 -14.45 -11.85
CA ALA A 28 -9.38 -15.55 -11.29
C ALA A 28 -7.88 -15.24 -11.14
N ALA A 29 -7.32 -14.41 -12.02
CA ALA A 29 -5.95 -13.92 -11.89
C ALA A 29 -5.78 -12.94 -10.71
N SER A 30 -6.88 -12.31 -10.24
CA SER A 30 -6.89 -11.37 -9.12
C SER A 30 -7.04 -12.06 -7.75
N THR A 31 -7.47 -13.33 -7.71
CA THR A 31 -7.75 -14.04 -6.46
C THR A 31 -6.56 -14.81 -5.88
N HIS A 32 -5.42 -14.84 -6.54
CA HIS A 32 -4.19 -15.44 -6.03
C HIS A 32 -3.26 -14.46 -5.30
N GLY A 33 -3.76 -13.32 -4.89
CA GLY A 33 -3.06 -12.39 -4.01
C GLY A 33 -3.87 -12.17 -2.76
N LYS A 34 -3.42 -12.69 -1.64
CA LYS A 34 -3.86 -12.24 -0.32
C LYS A 34 -3.60 -10.74 -0.22
N SER A 35 -4.57 -9.94 -0.55
CA SER A 35 -4.57 -8.51 -0.24
C SER A 35 -5.83 -8.21 0.54
N CYS A 36 -5.68 -8.20 1.84
CA CYS A 36 -6.51 -7.39 2.70
C CYS A 36 -6.29 -5.93 2.31
N CYS A 37 -7.37 -5.20 2.09
CA CYS A 37 -7.43 -3.78 1.80
C CYS A 37 -7.08 -3.41 0.34
N SER A 38 -8.05 -3.67 -0.54
CA SER A 38 -8.18 -2.97 -1.79
C SER A 38 -9.24 -1.88 -1.60
N ASP A 39 -8.79 -0.69 -1.23
CA ASP A 39 -9.54 0.51 -1.53
C ASP A 39 -8.76 1.33 -2.54
N GLY A 40 -9.51 1.65 -3.60
CA GLY A 40 -8.99 2.19 -4.82
C GLY A 40 -8.21 3.48 -4.63
N THR A 41 -7.04 3.44 -5.06
CA THR A 41 -6.38 4.45 -5.91
C THR A 41 -5.05 3.85 -6.32
N SER A 42 -4.83 3.77 -7.63
CA SER A 42 -3.58 3.57 -8.33
C SER A 42 -2.32 3.70 -7.44
N GLY A 43 -2.12 2.75 -6.54
CA GLY A 43 -0.95 2.67 -5.70
C GLY A 43 0.05 1.73 -6.35
N LYS A 44 1.13 2.25 -6.88
CA LYS A 44 2.36 1.49 -7.08
C LYS A 44 2.54 0.61 -5.84
N LYS A 45 2.61 -0.71 -6.00
CA LYS A 45 2.98 -1.63 -4.93
C LYS A 45 4.19 -1.03 -4.23
N ALA A 46 4.01 -0.58 -3.01
CA ALA A 46 5.10 -0.05 -2.22
C ALA A 46 6.13 -1.19 -2.10
N LYS A 47 7.23 -1.05 -2.82
CA LYS A 47 8.37 -1.93 -2.62
C LYS A 47 8.74 -1.79 -1.16
N LYS A 48 8.79 -2.91 -0.44
CA LYS A 48 9.29 -2.92 0.92
C LYS A 48 10.69 -2.29 0.89
N VAL A 49 10.80 -1.09 1.42
CA VAL A 49 12.08 -0.40 1.56
C VAL A 49 12.81 -1.12 2.68
N VAL A 50 13.84 -1.86 2.32
CA VAL A 50 14.70 -2.53 3.29
C VAL A 50 15.79 -1.53 3.68
N VAL A 51 15.77 -1.10 4.92
CA VAL A 51 16.86 -0.32 5.50
C VAL A 51 18.05 -1.27 5.66
N VAL A 52 19.13 -0.94 5.00
CA VAL A 52 20.36 -1.77 4.97
C VAL A 52 21.06 -1.76 6.32
N ASP A 53 20.97 -0.65 7.04
CA ASP A 53 21.61 -0.42 8.31
C ASP A 53 20.56 -0.43 9.43
N THR A 54 20.54 -1.49 10.22
CA THR A 54 19.59 -1.68 11.34
C THR A 54 20.26 -1.46 12.70
N ASP A 55 21.45 -0.87 12.71
CA ASP A 55 22.18 -0.60 13.94
C ASP A 55 21.74 0.74 14.55
N ALA A 56 21.10 0.66 15.71
CA ALA A 56 20.56 1.83 16.41
C ALA A 56 21.64 2.85 16.82
N SER A 57 22.90 2.41 16.96
CA SER A 57 24.02 3.28 17.34
C SER A 57 24.41 4.26 16.24
N HIS A 58 24.08 3.96 14.98
CA HIS A 58 24.34 4.82 13.83
C HIS A 58 23.30 5.94 13.65
N TYR A 59 22.24 5.94 14.47
CA TYR A 59 21.13 6.88 14.39
C TYR A 59 21.04 7.70 15.71
N PRO A 60 21.80 8.79 15.85
CA PRO A 60 21.82 9.57 17.07
C PRO A 60 20.53 10.35 17.34
N TYR A 61 19.74 10.57 16.29
CA TYR A 61 18.48 11.30 16.39
C TYR A 61 17.31 10.33 16.41
N SER A 62 16.37 10.50 17.34
CA SER A 62 15.13 9.73 17.42
C SER A 62 13.96 10.66 17.61
N ASP A 63 12.90 10.44 16.87
CA ASP A 63 11.65 11.17 16.95
C ASP A 63 10.46 10.19 17.02
N GLU A 64 9.41 10.56 17.71
CA GLU A 64 8.18 9.78 17.79
C GLU A 64 7.02 10.60 17.22
N LEU A 65 6.31 9.99 16.28
CA LEU A 65 5.16 10.60 15.64
C LEU A 65 3.93 9.71 15.88
N LEU A 66 2.83 10.31 16.28
CA LEU A 66 1.54 9.64 16.29
C LEU A 66 0.91 9.73 14.90
N VAL A 67 0.65 8.58 14.29
CA VAL A 67 0.08 8.51 12.94
C VAL A 67 -1.37 8.08 13.02
N GLY A 68 -2.25 8.91 12.50
CA GLY A 68 -3.66 8.61 12.36
C GLY A 68 -4.03 8.10 10.98
N GLY A 69 -5.20 7.46 10.89
CA GLY A 69 -5.71 6.91 9.63
C GLY A 69 -5.25 5.49 9.32
N MET A 70 -4.44 4.88 10.17
CA MET A 70 -4.09 3.46 10.02
C MET A 70 -5.25 2.58 10.48
N SER A 71 -5.63 1.60 9.68
CA SER A 71 -6.71 0.64 9.99
C SER A 71 -6.22 -0.80 10.05
N CYS A 72 -4.97 -1.05 9.72
CA CYS A 72 -4.38 -2.40 9.70
C CYS A 72 -2.84 -2.35 9.74
N ASP A 73 -2.22 -3.50 10.00
CA ASP A 73 -0.76 -3.64 9.97
C ASP A 73 -0.14 -3.31 8.60
N GLY A 74 -0.88 -3.57 7.53
CA GLY A 74 -0.46 -3.19 6.18
C GLY A 74 -0.34 -1.67 6.00
N CYS A 75 -1.20 -0.91 6.66
CA CYS A 75 -1.14 0.55 6.69
C CYS A 75 0.11 1.03 7.42
N ALA A 76 0.42 0.44 8.58
CA ALA A 76 1.64 0.73 9.33
C ALA A 76 2.89 0.44 8.49
N GLN A 77 2.88 -0.65 7.72
CA GLN A 77 3.97 -0.99 6.81
C GLN A 77 4.13 0.03 5.68
N ASN A 78 3.03 0.57 5.14
CA ASN A 78 3.09 1.61 4.12
C ASN A 78 3.70 2.90 4.66
N VAL A 79 3.32 3.31 5.86
CA VAL A 79 3.91 4.47 6.54
C VAL A 79 5.40 4.25 6.81
N ALA A 80 5.77 3.07 7.31
CA ALA A 80 7.18 2.71 7.53
C ALA A 80 7.98 2.78 6.23
N ASN A 81 7.45 2.26 5.12
CA ASN A 81 8.10 2.31 3.82
C ASN A 81 8.28 3.76 3.31
N ALA A 82 7.27 4.62 3.52
CA ALA A 82 7.35 6.02 3.12
C ALA A 82 8.43 6.78 3.90
N LEU A 83 8.54 6.53 5.20
CA LEU A 83 9.57 7.13 6.06
C LEU A 83 10.98 6.56 5.75
N ASN A 84 11.09 5.25 5.52
CA ASN A 84 12.35 4.60 5.16
C ASN A 84 12.83 4.96 3.74
N ALA A 85 11.99 5.55 2.91
CA ALA A 85 12.38 6.09 1.62
C ALA A 85 13.19 7.39 1.73
N LEU A 86 13.19 8.02 2.89
CA LEU A 86 14.02 9.18 3.17
C LEU A 86 15.46 8.74 3.47
N ASP A 87 16.41 9.46 2.91
CA ASP A 87 17.83 9.15 3.08
C ASP A 87 18.27 9.27 4.55
N GLY A 88 18.92 8.22 5.07
CA GLY A 88 19.42 8.21 6.43
C GLY A 88 18.34 8.10 7.52
N VAL A 89 17.13 7.71 7.16
CA VAL A 89 16.01 7.51 8.09
C VAL A 89 15.69 6.03 8.24
N TRP A 90 15.53 5.62 9.47
CA TRP A 90 15.04 4.29 9.84
C TRP A 90 13.80 4.42 10.71
N ALA A 91 12.66 4.06 10.17
CA ALA A 91 11.38 4.15 10.84
C ALA A 91 10.78 2.79 11.13
N THR A 92 10.25 2.64 12.33
CA THR A 92 9.44 1.50 12.75
C THR A 92 8.06 2.00 13.14
N VAL A 93 7.03 1.49 12.50
CA VAL A 93 5.65 1.89 12.77
C VAL A 93 4.90 0.74 13.40
N THR A 94 4.24 1.00 14.53
CA THR A 94 3.42 0.04 15.25
C THR A 94 1.95 0.42 15.14
N TYR A 95 1.14 -0.48 14.60
CA TYR A 95 -0.30 -0.25 14.45
C TYR A 95 -1.02 -0.18 15.81
N ALA A 96 -0.65 -1.03 16.75
CA ALA A 96 -1.30 -1.12 18.07
C ALA A 96 -1.24 0.20 18.85
N ASP A 97 -0.13 0.91 18.75
CA ASP A 97 0.12 2.17 19.45
C ASP A 97 -0.09 3.39 18.56
N HIS A 98 -0.41 3.19 17.30
CA HIS A 98 -0.44 4.24 16.27
C HIS A 98 0.82 5.11 16.23
N THR A 99 1.94 4.54 16.64
CA THR A 99 3.20 5.26 16.82
C THR A 99 4.21 4.89 15.74
N ALA A 100 4.80 5.91 15.14
CA ALA A 100 5.97 5.79 14.26
C ALA A 100 7.21 6.26 15.02
N ARG A 101 8.12 5.33 15.30
CA ARG A 101 9.44 5.65 15.85
C ARG A 101 10.40 5.84 14.71
N VAL A 102 10.88 7.04 14.57
CA VAL A 102 11.79 7.45 13.51
C VAL A 102 13.17 7.67 14.09
N ARG A 103 14.16 7.05 13.48
CA ARG A 103 15.57 7.28 13.80
C ARG A 103 16.28 7.82 12.58
N SER A 104 17.18 8.76 12.75
CA SER A 104 17.89 9.37 11.64
C SER A 104 19.36 9.59 11.95
N LYS A 105 20.18 9.53 10.90
CA LYS A 105 21.64 9.80 10.98
C LYS A 105 21.91 11.30 11.04
N GLN A 106 20.98 12.10 10.56
CA GLN A 106 21.03 13.56 10.54
C GLN A 106 19.77 14.15 11.17
N PRO A 107 19.82 15.36 11.68
CA PRO A 107 18.61 16.03 12.15
C PRO A 107 17.64 16.24 10.99
N VAL A 108 16.55 15.49 11.00
CA VAL A 108 15.47 15.61 10.00
C VAL A 108 14.39 16.51 10.56
N ASP A 109 13.96 17.47 9.76
CA ASP A 109 12.86 18.34 10.15
C ASP A 109 11.56 17.53 10.26
N ARG A 110 10.82 17.74 11.35
CA ARG A 110 9.53 17.11 11.58
C ARG A 110 8.56 17.34 10.42
N GLY A 111 8.61 18.52 9.79
CA GLY A 111 7.79 18.84 8.62
C GLY A 111 8.05 17.92 7.42
N VAL A 112 9.28 17.44 7.24
CA VAL A 112 9.63 16.48 6.19
C VAL A 112 9.01 15.11 6.49
N LEU A 113 9.06 14.69 7.75
CA LEU A 113 8.45 13.43 8.20
C LEU A 113 6.93 13.47 8.05
N GLU A 114 6.31 14.58 8.45
CA GLU A 114 4.85 14.78 8.29
C GLU A 114 4.44 14.75 6.81
N THR A 115 5.22 15.37 5.93
CA THR A 115 4.96 15.36 4.49
C THR A 115 5.03 13.95 3.93
N ALA A 116 6.03 13.16 4.31
CA ALA A 116 6.17 11.77 3.87
C ALA A 116 4.98 10.91 4.32
N VAL A 117 4.47 11.12 5.54
CA VAL A 117 3.29 10.43 6.05
C VAL A 117 2.02 10.86 5.28
N LYS A 118 1.88 12.15 4.98
CA LYS A 118 0.75 12.68 4.19
C LYS A 118 0.76 12.16 2.76
N ASP A 119 1.93 12.07 2.14
CA ASP A 119 2.09 11.52 0.79
C ASP A 119 1.74 10.03 0.72
N ALA A 120 1.91 9.31 1.83
CA ALA A 120 1.45 7.93 1.98
C ALA A 120 -0.07 7.80 2.19
N GLY A 121 -0.79 8.91 2.36
CA GLY A 121 -2.24 8.95 2.55
C GLY A 121 -2.68 8.90 4.02
N TYR A 122 -1.79 9.20 4.95
CA TYR A 122 -2.05 9.22 6.39
C TYR A 122 -1.81 10.62 6.96
N TYR A 123 -2.05 10.82 8.24
CA TYR A 123 -1.80 12.11 8.89
C TYR A 123 -1.09 11.93 10.23
N VAL A 124 -0.35 12.94 10.62
CA VAL A 124 0.33 12.98 11.91
C VAL A 124 -0.56 13.70 12.90
N MET A 125 -0.79 13.07 14.05
CA MET A 125 -1.49 13.70 15.18
C MET A 125 -0.47 14.45 16.02
N THR A 126 -0.72 15.74 16.23
CA THR A 126 0.07 16.55 17.15
C THR A 126 -0.56 16.42 18.54
N LEU A 127 0.24 16.07 19.53
CA LEU A 127 -0.16 16.13 20.94
C LEU A 127 -0.16 17.58 21.42
#